data_c9a8086445ad5edbb637a2021c43619a
#
_entry.id   c9a8086445ad5edbb637a2021c43619a
#
_cell.length_a   1.000
_cell.length_b   1.000
_cell.length_c   1.000
_cell.angle_alpha   90.00
_cell.angle_beta   90.00
_cell.angle_gamma   90.00
#
_symmetry.space_group_name_H-M   'P 1'
#
loop_
_entity.id
_entity.type
_entity.pdbx_description
1 polymer ?
#
loop_
_entity_poly.entity_id
_entity_poly.type
_entity_poly.pdbx_seq_one_letter_code
_entity_poly.pdbx_strand_id
1 'polypeptide(L)'
;MQAARWTALGPGAGYVHSFNGPQSLFADTIRSMRALVVSWQLGHKFMGEGDREINLLGRALQHAETTSRYNVWFDTGRDTYDIRGRVAHESIFNLTDKAYRCPSTQQGYSPFSTWTRGLAWILCGYAELLEFLLTLPVEALEAFGGADKWLTLCRETASATADFYLEHTPIDGVPYWDTGAPGLANLGDWRNAPAQIENDHEPVDSSAACIAAQGLLRLGRIIGGEAGARYYQAGLTTARTVLSEPYLSKEPAHEGLILHSIYHRPNGWDHIPSGSKIPRGESSMWGDYHARELALLIQRLGQGGTYLKFYL
;
A
#
# COMPACT_ATOMS: atom_id res chain seq x y z
N MET A 1 -5.20 4.44 -20.19
CA MET A 1 -3.99 5.17 -19.72
C MET A 1 -3.03 4.25 -18.93
N GLN A 2 -3.42 3.62 -17.82
CA GLN A 2 -2.51 2.75 -17.05
C GLN A 2 -1.93 1.59 -17.85
N ALA A 3 -2.76 0.87 -18.62
CA ALA A 3 -2.28 -0.24 -19.45
C ALA A 3 -1.24 0.16 -20.52
N ALA A 4 -1.22 1.43 -20.93
CA ALA A 4 -0.25 1.95 -21.90
C ALA A 4 1.12 2.26 -21.27
N ARG A 5 1.17 2.50 -19.95
CA ARG A 5 2.41 2.73 -19.20
C ARG A 5 3.04 1.39 -18.82
N TRP A 6 3.47 0.62 -19.78
CA TRP A 6 3.94 -0.75 -19.58
C TRP A 6 5.41 -0.95 -19.90
N THR A 7 6.13 -1.53 -18.98
CA THR A 7 7.49 -2.04 -19.18
C THR A 7 7.47 -3.56 -19.15
N ALA A 8 7.81 -4.17 -20.28
CA ALA A 8 7.96 -5.63 -20.40
C ALA A 8 9.32 -6.05 -19.88
N LEU A 9 9.36 -7.09 -19.04
CA LEU A 9 10.57 -7.72 -18.53
C LEU A 9 10.89 -9.05 -19.25
N GLY A 10 9.94 -9.57 -20.01
CA GLY A 10 10.04 -10.83 -20.75
C GLY A 10 8.65 -11.39 -21.06
N PRO A 11 8.58 -12.61 -21.63
CA PRO A 11 7.31 -13.27 -21.85
C PRO A 11 6.53 -13.45 -20.55
N GLY A 12 5.32 -12.92 -20.49
CA GLY A 12 4.43 -13.02 -19.32
C GLY A 12 4.84 -12.19 -18.10
N ALA A 13 5.89 -11.36 -18.18
CA ALA A 13 6.38 -10.53 -17.08
C ALA A 13 6.46 -9.06 -17.47
N GLY A 14 6.14 -8.19 -16.53
CA GLY A 14 6.22 -6.74 -16.72
C GLY A 14 5.43 -5.98 -15.68
N TYR A 15 5.45 -4.67 -15.79
CA TYR A 15 4.78 -3.79 -14.83
C TYR A 15 4.29 -2.49 -15.46
N VAL A 16 3.28 -1.89 -14.84
CA VAL A 16 2.91 -0.49 -15.08
C VAL A 16 3.96 0.38 -14.42
N HIS A 17 4.72 1.11 -15.23
CA HIS A 17 5.81 1.93 -14.68
C HIS A 17 5.31 3.21 -14.01
N SER A 18 6.12 3.72 -13.08
CA SER A 18 5.88 4.97 -12.38
C SER A 18 6.07 6.19 -13.30
N PHE A 19 5.80 7.38 -12.76
CA PHE A 19 6.09 8.63 -13.46
C PHE A 19 7.60 8.94 -13.59
N ASN A 20 8.47 8.23 -12.83
CA ASN A 20 9.92 8.31 -12.98
C ASN A 20 10.44 7.69 -14.28
N GLY A 21 9.57 7.00 -15.02
CA GLY A 21 9.89 6.43 -16.30
C GLY A 21 9.86 4.90 -16.35
N PRO A 22 10.11 4.34 -17.53
CA PRO A 22 9.92 2.91 -17.79
C PRO A 22 10.84 1.98 -16.99
N GLN A 23 11.94 2.47 -16.42
CA GLN A 23 12.85 1.70 -15.56
C GLN A 23 12.33 1.52 -14.14
N SER A 24 11.26 2.22 -13.74
CA SER A 24 10.85 2.40 -12.36
C SER A 24 9.52 1.73 -12.06
N LEU A 25 9.51 0.84 -11.07
CA LEU A 25 8.34 0.19 -10.50
C LEU A 25 8.11 0.71 -9.08
N PHE A 26 7.03 1.46 -8.85
CA PHE A 26 6.62 1.93 -7.52
C PHE A 26 5.68 0.97 -6.82
N ALA A 27 5.81 0.87 -5.48
CA ALA A 27 4.95 0.10 -4.62
C ALA A 27 3.48 0.54 -4.70
N ASP A 28 3.22 1.85 -4.75
CA ASP A 28 1.88 2.44 -4.81
C ASP A 28 1.13 2.13 -6.12
N THR A 29 1.83 1.76 -7.19
CA THR A 29 1.21 1.44 -8.47
C THR A 29 0.28 0.21 -8.39
N ILE A 30 0.48 -0.70 -7.41
CA ILE A 30 -0.42 -1.85 -7.20
C ILE A 30 -1.88 -1.40 -7.02
N ARG A 31 -2.12 -0.26 -6.37
CA ARG A 31 -3.47 0.28 -6.18
C ARG A 31 -4.14 0.70 -7.50
N SER A 32 -3.35 1.04 -8.52
CA SER A 32 -3.84 1.38 -9.87
C SER A 32 -4.42 0.17 -10.61
N MET A 33 -4.17 -1.04 -10.15
CA MET A 33 -4.72 -2.26 -10.77
C MET A 33 -6.25 -2.29 -10.71
N ARG A 34 -6.87 -1.56 -9.77
CA ARG A 34 -8.32 -1.34 -9.75
C ARG A 34 -8.87 -0.90 -11.13
N ALA A 35 -8.20 0.06 -11.78
CA ALA A 35 -8.63 0.56 -13.08
C ALA A 35 -8.57 -0.51 -14.19
N LEU A 36 -7.55 -1.38 -14.15
CA LEU A 36 -7.39 -2.45 -15.14
C LEU A 36 -8.45 -3.54 -14.97
N VAL A 37 -8.69 -3.99 -13.74
CA VAL A 37 -9.65 -5.07 -13.50
C VAL A 37 -11.09 -4.63 -13.69
N VAL A 38 -11.46 -3.40 -13.31
CA VAL A 38 -12.80 -2.84 -13.61
C VAL A 38 -12.99 -2.67 -15.12
N SER A 39 -11.99 -2.17 -15.83
CA SER A 39 -12.05 -2.07 -17.29
C SER A 39 -12.20 -3.45 -17.95
N TRP A 40 -11.53 -4.47 -17.42
CA TRP A 40 -11.68 -5.85 -17.88
C TRP A 40 -13.11 -6.38 -17.63
N GLN A 41 -13.68 -6.17 -16.44
CA GLN A 41 -15.07 -6.55 -16.13
C GLN A 41 -16.09 -5.89 -17.05
N LEU A 42 -15.80 -4.65 -17.47
CA LEU A 42 -16.63 -3.92 -18.45
C LEU A 42 -16.42 -4.38 -19.90
N GLY A 43 -15.62 -5.41 -20.14
CA GLY A 43 -15.33 -5.93 -21.47
C GLY A 43 -14.36 -5.09 -22.30
N HIS A 44 -13.72 -4.08 -21.69
CA HIS A 44 -12.73 -3.25 -22.38
C HIS A 44 -11.45 -4.04 -22.67
N LYS A 45 -10.85 -3.71 -23.80
CA LYS A 45 -9.57 -4.25 -24.26
C LYS A 45 -8.61 -3.10 -24.53
N PHE A 46 -7.34 -3.36 -24.37
CA PHE A 46 -6.31 -2.43 -24.81
C PHE A 46 -5.71 -2.96 -26.11
N MET A 47 -5.75 -2.15 -27.15
CA MET A 47 -5.17 -2.50 -28.45
C MET A 47 -3.72 -2.05 -28.50
N GLY A 48 -2.81 -2.99 -28.71
CA GLY A 48 -1.40 -2.74 -28.96
C GLY A 48 -1.11 -2.52 -30.43
N GLU A 49 0.15 -2.30 -30.74
CA GLU A 49 0.63 -2.20 -32.11
C GLU A 49 0.31 -3.47 -32.92
N GLY A 50 -0.04 -3.31 -34.19
CA GLY A 50 -0.43 -4.39 -35.07
C GLY A 50 -1.75 -5.08 -34.67
N ASP A 51 -2.69 -4.31 -34.14
CA ASP A 51 -4.02 -4.76 -33.69
C ASP A 51 -3.99 -5.89 -32.64
N ARG A 52 -2.86 -6.04 -31.94
CA ARG A 52 -2.72 -7.04 -30.90
C ARG A 52 -3.57 -6.66 -29.68
N GLU A 53 -4.52 -7.52 -29.37
CA GLU A 53 -5.34 -7.39 -28.17
C GLU A 53 -4.54 -7.70 -26.91
N ILE A 54 -4.61 -6.80 -25.92
CA ILE A 54 -3.97 -6.94 -24.63
C ILE A 54 -5.04 -7.12 -23.54
N ASN A 55 -4.98 -8.27 -22.86
CA ASN A 55 -5.88 -8.57 -21.76
C ASN A 55 -5.51 -7.75 -20.52
N LEU A 56 -6.47 -6.97 -20.00
CA LEU A 56 -6.23 -6.06 -18.88
C LEU A 56 -6.12 -6.80 -17.55
N LEU A 57 -6.82 -7.92 -17.35
CA LEU A 57 -6.63 -8.79 -16.20
C LEU A 57 -5.22 -9.37 -16.20
N GLY A 58 -4.75 -9.90 -17.33
CA GLY A 58 -3.38 -10.39 -17.48
C GLY A 58 -2.33 -9.34 -17.13
N ARG A 59 -2.52 -8.08 -17.56
CA ARG A 59 -1.64 -6.97 -17.17
C ARG A 59 -1.65 -6.69 -15.67
N ALA A 60 -2.82 -6.74 -15.05
CA ALA A 60 -2.94 -6.54 -13.60
C ALA A 60 -2.23 -7.65 -12.82
N LEU A 61 -2.40 -8.91 -13.23
CA LEU A 61 -1.74 -10.06 -12.60
C LEU A 61 -0.22 -10.02 -12.78
N GLN A 62 0.28 -9.73 -13.97
CA GLN A 62 1.71 -9.59 -14.24
C GLN A 62 2.35 -8.46 -13.42
N HIS A 63 1.65 -7.33 -13.30
CA HIS A 63 2.11 -6.22 -12.44
C HIS A 63 2.17 -6.66 -10.98
N ALA A 64 1.13 -7.33 -10.48
CA ALA A 64 1.10 -7.82 -9.11
C ALA A 64 2.26 -8.81 -8.84
N GLU A 65 2.49 -9.78 -9.72
CA GLU A 65 3.61 -10.73 -9.57
C GLU A 65 4.97 -10.01 -9.55
N THR A 66 5.17 -9.04 -10.45
CA THR A 66 6.41 -8.26 -10.50
C THR A 66 6.60 -7.40 -9.25
N THR A 67 5.53 -6.75 -8.77
CA THR A 67 5.56 -5.93 -7.55
C THR A 67 5.85 -6.80 -6.31
N SER A 68 5.18 -7.93 -6.14
CA SER A 68 5.44 -8.87 -5.05
C SER A 68 6.90 -9.32 -5.06
N ARG A 69 7.40 -9.74 -6.23
CA ARG A 69 8.75 -10.28 -6.38
C ARG A 69 9.86 -9.27 -6.10
N TYR A 70 9.68 -8.01 -6.49
CA TYR A 70 10.78 -7.05 -6.48
C TYR A 70 10.66 -5.95 -5.42
N ASN A 71 9.44 -5.57 -5.04
CA ASN A 71 9.23 -4.56 -4.00
C ASN A 71 9.02 -5.14 -2.61
N VAL A 72 8.70 -6.45 -2.46
CA VAL A 72 8.45 -7.10 -1.17
C VAL A 72 9.52 -8.16 -0.90
N TRP A 73 9.92 -8.29 0.36
CA TRP A 73 10.86 -9.29 0.86
C TRP A 73 10.13 -10.38 1.65
N PHE A 74 10.60 -11.61 1.58
CA PHE A 74 9.93 -12.77 2.17
C PHE A 74 10.85 -13.63 3.06
N ASP A 75 12.01 -13.09 3.47
CA ASP A 75 13.02 -13.84 4.26
C ASP A 75 13.51 -15.10 3.52
N THR A 76 13.86 -14.93 2.27
CA THR A 76 14.33 -16.01 1.38
C THR A 76 15.84 -15.96 1.11
N GLY A 77 16.56 -15.06 1.78
CA GLY A 77 17.98 -14.84 1.60
C GLY A 77 18.34 -13.99 0.39
N ARG A 78 17.43 -13.12 -0.04
CA ARG A 78 17.63 -12.25 -1.21
C ARG A 78 18.79 -11.26 -1.03
N ASP A 79 18.90 -10.66 0.14
CA ASP A 79 19.97 -9.74 0.53
C ASP A 79 20.09 -9.64 2.06
N THR A 80 21.02 -8.82 2.58
CA THR A 80 21.22 -8.60 4.03
C THR A 80 20.06 -7.86 4.70
N TYR A 81 19.14 -7.30 3.94
CA TYR A 81 17.94 -6.61 4.42
C TYR A 81 16.66 -7.40 4.16
N ASP A 82 16.80 -8.71 3.92
CA ASP A 82 15.67 -9.61 3.65
C ASP A 82 14.91 -9.93 4.92
N ILE A 83 14.03 -9.01 5.30
CA ILE A 83 13.10 -9.15 6.41
C ILE A 83 11.70 -9.35 5.81
N ARG A 84 11.02 -10.42 6.23
CA ARG A 84 9.68 -10.75 5.71
C ARG A 84 8.71 -9.58 5.88
N GLY A 85 8.07 -9.19 4.78
CA GLY A 85 7.09 -8.09 4.73
C GLY A 85 7.69 -6.69 4.56
N ARG A 86 9.03 -6.55 4.59
CA ARG A 86 9.69 -5.29 4.24
C ARG A 86 9.34 -4.89 2.80
N VAL A 87 9.14 -3.59 2.57
CA VAL A 87 8.76 -3.04 1.26
C VAL A 87 9.77 -1.99 0.82
N ALA A 88 10.33 -2.12 -0.38
CA ALA A 88 10.98 -1.00 -1.05
C ALA A 88 9.95 -0.14 -1.78
N HIS A 89 10.06 1.18 -1.64
CA HIS A 89 9.19 2.11 -2.36
C HIS A 89 9.30 1.92 -3.87
N GLU A 90 10.52 1.74 -4.38
CA GLU A 90 10.81 1.67 -5.80
C GLU A 90 11.77 0.51 -6.10
N SER A 91 11.55 -0.14 -7.23
CA SER A 91 12.48 -1.12 -7.82
C SER A 91 12.94 -0.64 -9.20
N ILE A 92 14.25 -0.65 -9.42
CA ILE A 92 14.88 -0.17 -10.65
C ILE A 92 15.28 -1.33 -11.54
N PHE A 93 14.97 -1.22 -12.83
CA PHE A 93 15.31 -2.17 -13.87
C PHE A 93 16.17 -1.55 -14.96
N ASN A 94 17.04 -2.32 -15.53
CA ASN A 94 17.75 -1.94 -16.75
C ASN A 94 16.84 -2.17 -17.96
N LEU A 95 16.66 -1.15 -18.79
CA LEU A 95 15.77 -1.25 -19.95
C LEU A 95 16.36 -2.03 -21.13
N THR A 96 17.68 -2.25 -21.15
CA THR A 96 18.37 -2.98 -22.22
C THR A 96 18.27 -4.50 -21.99
N ASP A 97 18.72 -4.97 -20.82
CA ASP A 97 18.79 -6.40 -20.49
C ASP A 97 17.58 -6.89 -19.65
N LYS A 98 16.68 -5.96 -19.25
CA LYS A 98 15.49 -6.20 -18.42
C LYS A 98 15.80 -6.72 -17.01
N ALA A 99 17.06 -6.68 -16.58
CA ALA A 99 17.47 -7.15 -15.27
C ALA A 99 17.08 -6.16 -14.16
N TYR A 100 16.67 -6.70 -13.02
CA TYR A 100 16.54 -5.92 -11.78
C TYR A 100 17.92 -5.42 -11.35
N ARG A 101 17.97 -4.15 -10.93
CA ARG A 101 19.21 -3.50 -10.49
C ARG A 101 19.30 -3.37 -8.98
N CYS A 102 18.38 -2.64 -8.41
CA CYS A 102 18.42 -2.31 -6.99
C CYS A 102 17.06 -1.80 -6.49
N PRO A 103 16.84 -1.82 -5.18
CA PRO A 103 15.80 -1.02 -4.57
C PRO A 103 16.16 0.47 -4.65
N SER A 104 15.15 1.32 -4.66
CA SER A 104 15.27 2.77 -4.62
C SER A 104 14.14 3.36 -3.78
N THR A 105 14.20 4.65 -3.53
CA THR A 105 13.12 5.38 -2.87
C THR A 105 13.10 6.83 -3.32
N GLN A 106 11.89 7.38 -3.42
CA GLN A 106 11.67 8.81 -3.65
C GLN A 106 11.18 9.48 -2.37
N GLN A 107 10.28 8.84 -1.65
CA GLN A 107 9.59 9.41 -0.49
C GLN A 107 10.03 8.80 0.84
N GLY A 108 10.72 7.65 0.85
CA GLY A 108 11.25 7.00 2.04
C GLY A 108 12.62 7.56 2.45
N TYR A 109 13.06 7.20 3.65
CA TYR A 109 14.37 7.57 4.18
C TYR A 109 15.52 6.92 3.41
N SER A 110 15.36 5.63 3.10
CA SER A 110 16.40 4.82 2.46
C SER A 110 15.78 3.76 1.56
N PRO A 111 16.48 3.30 0.51
CA PRO A 111 16.08 2.12 -0.27
C PRO A 111 15.99 0.83 0.57
N PHE A 112 16.66 0.81 1.72
CA PHE A 112 16.76 -0.34 2.60
C PHE A 112 15.84 -0.28 3.83
N SER A 113 15.21 0.86 4.08
CA SER A 113 14.11 1.01 5.04
C SER A 113 12.75 0.88 4.35
N THR A 114 11.69 1.04 5.11
CA THR A 114 10.33 0.98 4.56
C THR A 114 9.60 2.29 4.81
N TRP A 115 9.34 3.02 3.73
CA TRP A 115 8.39 4.11 3.73
C TRP A 115 6.98 3.55 4.01
N THR A 116 6.39 3.98 5.13
CA THR A 116 5.21 3.31 5.69
C THR A 116 3.95 3.47 4.83
N ARG A 117 3.82 4.56 4.09
CA ARG A 117 2.73 4.71 3.12
C ARG A 117 2.91 3.78 1.91
N GLY A 118 4.13 3.52 1.47
CA GLY A 118 4.43 2.50 0.46
C GLY A 118 4.05 1.10 0.92
N LEU A 119 4.36 0.77 2.17
CA LEU A 119 3.94 -0.48 2.81
C LEU A 119 2.41 -0.59 2.86
N ALA A 120 1.73 0.49 3.28
CA ALA A 120 0.27 0.53 3.35
C ALA A 120 -0.38 0.34 1.96
N TRP A 121 0.22 0.89 0.90
CA TRP A 121 -0.24 0.68 -0.48
C TRP A 121 -0.15 -0.78 -0.90
N ILE A 122 0.95 -1.47 -0.60
CA ILE A 122 1.11 -2.90 -0.89
C ILE A 122 0.05 -3.70 -0.13
N LEU A 123 -0.02 -3.55 1.18
CA LEU A 123 -0.99 -4.26 2.02
C LEU A 123 -2.43 -4.09 1.49
N CYS A 124 -2.87 -2.84 1.31
CA CYS A 124 -4.23 -2.54 0.85
C CYS A 124 -4.47 -3.04 -0.58
N GLY A 125 -3.52 -2.83 -1.48
CA GLY A 125 -3.65 -3.21 -2.89
C GLY A 125 -3.76 -4.72 -3.09
N TYR A 126 -2.95 -5.51 -2.37
CA TYR A 126 -3.05 -6.97 -2.46
C TYR A 126 -4.27 -7.54 -1.73
N ALA A 127 -4.70 -6.96 -0.60
CA ALA A 127 -5.94 -7.36 0.05
C ALA A 127 -7.16 -7.13 -0.87
N GLU A 128 -7.22 -5.99 -1.55
CA GLU A 128 -8.28 -5.68 -2.51
C GLU A 128 -8.23 -6.55 -3.77
N LEU A 129 -7.03 -6.81 -4.29
CA LEU A 129 -6.87 -7.69 -5.44
C LEU A 129 -7.29 -9.12 -5.07
N LEU A 130 -6.95 -9.59 -3.87
CA LEU A 130 -7.39 -10.89 -3.38
C LEU A 130 -8.92 -10.98 -3.28
N GLU A 131 -9.58 -9.94 -2.71
CA GLU A 131 -11.05 -9.87 -2.68
C GLU A 131 -11.66 -10.01 -4.08
N PHE A 132 -11.11 -9.28 -5.03
CA PHE A 132 -11.57 -9.33 -6.42
C PHE A 132 -11.38 -10.72 -7.04
N LEU A 133 -10.19 -11.31 -6.92
CA LEU A 133 -9.88 -12.61 -7.51
C LEU A 133 -10.76 -13.73 -6.94
N LEU A 134 -11.14 -13.65 -5.67
CA LEU A 134 -12.06 -14.60 -5.04
C LEU A 134 -13.49 -14.54 -5.61
N THR A 135 -13.85 -13.50 -6.33
CA THR A 135 -15.17 -13.39 -6.99
C THR A 135 -15.16 -13.93 -8.43
N LEU A 136 -13.98 -14.22 -8.98
CA LEU A 136 -13.87 -14.69 -10.35
C LEU A 136 -14.17 -16.19 -10.46
N PRO A 137 -14.81 -16.65 -11.56
CA PRO A 137 -14.84 -18.06 -11.87
C PRO A 137 -13.42 -18.58 -12.11
N VAL A 138 -13.14 -19.83 -11.72
CA VAL A 138 -11.81 -20.44 -11.81
C VAL A 138 -11.27 -20.37 -13.23
N GLU A 139 -12.13 -20.56 -14.22
CA GLU A 139 -11.82 -20.56 -15.65
C GLU A 139 -11.24 -19.22 -16.12
N ALA A 140 -11.60 -18.11 -15.50
CA ALA A 140 -11.07 -16.79 -15.84
C ALA A 140 -9.55 -16.66 -15.56
N LEU A 141 -9.02 -17.48 -14.68
CA LEU A 141 -7.60 -17.47 -14.26
C LEU A 141 -6.77 -18.61 -14.90
N GLU A 142 -7.40 -19.58 -15.54
CA GLU A 142 -6.71 -20.72 -16.18
C GLU A 142 -5.67 -20.29 -17.22
N ALA A 143 -6.01 -19.32 -18.07
CA ALA A 143 -5.11 -18.77 -19.09
C ALA A 143 -3.88 -18.07 -18.49
N PHE A 144 -3.87 -17.81 -17.18
CA PHE A 144 -2.78 -17.14 -16.47
C PHE A 144 -2.06 -18.04 -15.46
N GLY A 145 -2.30 -19.36 -15.51
CA GLY A 145 -1.63 -20.34 -14.66
C GLY A 145 -2.45 -20.81 -13.45
N GLY A 146 -3.76 -20.56 -13.48
CA GLY A 146 -4.72 -21.07 -12.51
C GLY A 146 -4.96 -20.15 -11.29
N ALA A 147 -6.10 -20.35 -10.63
CA ALA A 147 -6.53 -19.51 -9.49
C ALA A 147 -5.58 -19.62 -8.29
N ASP A 148 -5.12 -20.83 -7.96
CA ASP A 148 -4.27 -21.07 -6.78
C ASP A 148 -2.99 -20.24 -6.79
N LYS A 149 -2.37 -20.07 -7.94
CA LYS A 149 -1.17 -19.23 -8.09
C LYS A 149 -1.44 -17.81 -7.60
N TRP A 150 -2.51 -17.20 -8.08
CA TRP A 150 -2.78 -15.79 -7.86
C TRP A 150 -3.37 -15.51 -6.48
N LEU A 151 -4.23 -16.39 -6.00
CA LEU A 151 -4.80 -16.30 -4.65
C LEU A 151 -3.70 -16.47 -3.59
N THR A 152 -2.79 -17.42 -3.78
CA THR A 152 -1.64 -17.64 -2.89
C THR A 152 -0.72 -16.43 -2.90
N LEU A 153 -0.31 -15.94 -4.08
CA LEU A 153 0.55 -14.76 -4.21
C LEU A 153 -0.02 -13.54 -3.51
N CYS A 154 -1.30 -13.23 -3.74
CA CYS A 154 -1.93 -12.06 -3.12
C CYS A 154 -2.07 -12.23 -1.60
N ARG A 155 -2.44 -13.43 -1.14
CA ARG A 155 -2.58 -13.72 0.29
C ARG A 155 -1.25 -13.64 1.02
N GLU A 156 -0.21 -14.27 0.49
CA GLU A 156 1.14 -14.24 1.08
C GLU A 156 1.70 -12.83 1.14
N THR A 157 1.57 -12.05 0.04
CA THR A 157 2.07 -10.69 0.00
C THR A 157 1.33 -9.78 0.98
N ALA A 158 -0.01 -9.85 1.01
CA ALA A 158 -0.80 -9.08 1.96
C ALA A 158 -0.52 -9.47 3.41
N SER A 159 -0.38 -10.78 3.71
CA SER A 159 -0.08 -11.24 5.07
C SER A 159 1.31 -10.84 5.53
N ALA A 160 2.34 -11.02 4.67
CA ALA A 160 3.70 -10.62 5.00
C ALA A 160 3.79 -9.11 5.33
N THR A 161 3.17 -8.28 4.51
CA THR A 161 3.18 -6.82 4.70
C THR A 161 2.31 -6.38 5.87
N ALA A 162 1.22 -7.10 6.17
CA ALA A 162 0.42 -6.87 7.38
C ALA A 162 1.20 -7.19 8.65
N ASP A 163 1.89 -8.34 8.70
CA ASP A 163 2.73 -8.71 9.83
C ASP A 163 3.83 -7.66 10.08
N PHE A 164 4.53 -7.26 9.03
CA PHE A 164 5.57 -6.23 9.11
C PHE A 164 5.00 -4.88 9.56
N TYR A 165 3.82 -4.49 9.07
CA TYR A 165 3.14 -3.27 9.51
C TYR A 165 2.87 -3.31 11.02
N LEU A 166 2.29 -4.40 11.53
CA LEU A 166 1.95 -4.53 12.94
C LEU A 166 3.19 -4.53 13.85
N GLU A 167 4.29 -5.12 13.37
CA GLU A 167 5.55 -5.20 14.13
C GLU A 167 6.28 -3.85 14.19
N HIS A 168 6.12 -3.01 13.14
CA HIS A 168 6.87 -1.76 12.98
C HIS A 168 6.00 -0.50 13.11
N THR A 169 4.85 -0.63 13.76
CA THR A 169 3.93 0.49 14.01
C THR A 169 3.61 0.57 15.51
N PRO A 170 3.46 1.78 16.10
CA PRO A 170 2.94 1.98 17.44
C PRO A 170 1.64 1.23 17.72
N ILE A 171 1.36 0.93 19.00
CA ILE A 171 0.20 0.10 19.39
C ILE A 171 -1.17 0.70 19.02
N ASP A 172 -1.25 2.00 18.76
CA ASP A 172 -2.45 2.70 18.30
C ASP A 172 -2.70 2.59 16.79
N GLY A 173 -1.76 1.96 16.06
CA GLY A 173 -1.85 1.67 14.64
C GLY A 173 -1.46 2.81 13.72
N VAL A 174 -0.93 3.94 14.22
CA VAL A 174 -0.45 5.04 13.39
C VAL A 174 1.08 4.96 13.26
N PRO A 175 1.63 4.73 12.05
CA PRO A 175 3.05 4.57 11.87
C PRO A 175 3.77 5.93 11.85
N TYR A 176 5.06 5.92 12.17
CA TYR A 176 5.97 6.97 11.73
C TYR A 176 6.22 6.84 10.22
N TRP A 177 6.63 7.93 9.56
CA TRP A 177 6.70 8.03 8.11
C TRP A 177 7.62 7.00 7.41
N ASP A 178 8.65 6.51 8.12
CA ASP A 178 9.56 5.46 7.63
C ASP A 178 10.09 4.62 8.79
N THR A 179 10.18 3.31 8.63
CA THR A 179 10.59 2.36 9.69
C THR A 179 12.06 2.44 10.04
N GLY A 180 12.89 3.02 9.18
CA GLY A 180 14.34 3.20 9.39
C GLY A 180 14.74 4.65 9.63
N ALA A 181 13.79 5.56 9.85
CA ALA A 181 14.10 6.96 10.11
C ALA A 181 14.96 7.10 11.38
N PRO A 182 16.09 7.84 11.32
CA PRO A 182 17.11 7.80 12.36
C PRO A 182 16.63 8.36 13.70
N GLY A 183 15.71 9.31 13.69
CA GLY A 183 15.15 9.91 14.90
C GLY A 183 14.27 8.97 15.72
N LEU A 184 13.82 7.83 15.16
CA LEU A 184 13.06 6.83 15.91
C LEU A 184 13.84 6.30 17.14
N ALA A 185 15.15 6.23 17.05
CA ALA A 185 16.01 5.83 18.18
C ALA A 185 15.87 6.73 19.42
N ASN A 186 15.38 7.95 19.24
CA ASN A 186 15.20 8.92 20.31
C ASN A 186 13.78 8.91 20.92
N LEU A 187 12.88 8.08 20.42
CA LEU A 187 11.48 8.00 20.86
C LEU A 187 11.25 6.92 21.95
N GLY A 188 12.32 6.33 22.48
CA GLY A 188 12.22 5.27 23.49
C GLY A 188 11.53 4.01 22.93
N ASP A 189 10.70 3.39 23.77
CA ASP A 189 9.95 2.18 23.40
C ASP A 189 8.66 2.52 22.63
N TRP A 190 8.82 3.24 21.52
CA TRP A 190 7.72 3.77 20.71
C TRP A 190 6.81 2.69 20.11
N ARG A 191 7.31 1.46 19.92
CA ARG A 191 6.49 0.36 19.39
C ARG A 191 5.43 -0.13 20.39
N ASN A 192 5.74 -0.06 21.67
CA ASN A 192 4.85 -0.49 22.76
C ASN A 192 4.06 0.67 23.40
N ALA A 193 4.06 1.85 22.77
CA ALA A 193 3.34 3.04 23.20
C ALA A 193 2.49 3.60 22.02
N PRO A 194 1.49 4.43 22.27
CA PRO A 194 0.84 5.21 21.21
C PRO A 194 1.83 6.14 20.49
N ALA A 195 1.56 6.42 19.23
CA ALA A 195 2.38 7.33 18.43
C ALA A 195 2.47 8.73 19.07
N GLN A 196 3.67 9.26 19.13
CA GLN A 196 3.93 10.59 19.71
C GLN A 196 3.87 11.63 18.58
N ILE A 197 2.75 12.30 18.44
CA ILE A 197 2.58 13.37 17.45
C ILE A 197 3.45 14.58 17.82
N GLU A 198 3.42 14.95 19.10
CA GLU A 198 4.23 16.04 19.66
C GLU A 198 5.62 15.52 20.03
N ASN A 199 6.53 15.48 19.07
CA ASN A 199 7.93 15.13 19.27
C ASN A 199 8.82 15.97 18.34
N ASP A 200 10.13 15.96 18.59
CA ASP A 200 11.13 16.70 17.83
C ASP A 200 11.99 15.82 16.91
N HIS A 201 11.62 14.56 16.72
CA HIS A 201 12.49 13.57 16.09
C HIS A 201 11.94 13.11 14.74
N GLU A 202 10.78 12.45 14.70
CA GLU A 202 10.21 11.91 13.48
C GLU A 202 8.67 12.08 13.44
N PRO A 203 8.13 12.53 12.30
CA PRO A 203 6.69 12.68 12.16
C PRO A 203 5.98 11.34 11.96
N VAL A 204 4.74 11.27 12.44
CA VAL A 204 3.81 10.19 12.09
C VAL A 204 3.23 10.41 10.69
N ASP A 205 2.68 9.36 10.07
CA ASP A 205 1.91 9.48 8.80
C ASP A 205 0.52 8.87 8.94
N SER A 206 -0.46 9.71 9.27
CA SER A 206 -1.86 9.32 9.40
C SER A 206 -2.47 8.83 8.08
N SER A 207 -1.96 9.31 6.95
CA SER A 207 -2.41 8.84 5.64
C SER A 207 -2.06 7.36 5.40
N ALA A 208 -0.86 6.95 5.82
CA ALA A 208 -0.46 5.55 5.79
C ALA A 208 -1.38 4.68 6.67
N ALA A 209 -1.74 5.18 7.86
CA ALA A 209 -2.67 4.51 8.76
C ALA A 209 -4.06 4.31 8.13
N CYS A 210 -4.63 5.35 7.49
CA CYS A 210 -5.93 5.26 6.82
C CYS A 210 -5.93 4.22 5.68
N ILE A 211 -4.82 4.09 4.96
CA ILE A 211 -4.67 3.11 3.88
C ILE A 211 -4.50 1.70 4.46
N ALA A 212 -3.60 1.54 5.44
CA ALA A 212 -3.30 0.24 6.05
C ALA A 212 -4.53 -0.34 6.77
N ALA A 213 -5.30 0.47 7.48
CA ALA A 213 -6.53 0.03 8.15
C ALA A 213 -7.51 -0.65 7.19
N GLN A 214 -7.68 -0.13 5.98
CA GLN A 214 -8.53 -0.76 4.96
C GLN A 214 -7.99 -2.13 4.55
N GLY A 215 -6.68 -2.23 4.30
CA GLY A 215 -6.03 -3.49 3.96
C GLY A 215 -6.16 -4.53 5.08
N LEU A 216 -5.92 -4.13 6.33
CA LEU A 216 -6.06 -4.99 7.51
C LEU A 216 -7.49 -5.50 7.71
N LEU A 217 -8.50 -4.64 7.60
CA LEU A 217 -9.91 -5.02 7.71
C LEU A 217 -10.32 -6.03 6.62
N ARG A 218 -9.91 -5.79 5.37
CA ARG A 218 -10.19 -6.67 4.23
C ARG A 218 -9.49 -8.02 4.39
N LEU A 219 -8.18 -8.00 4.65
CA LEU A 219 -7.38 -9.20 4.83
C LEU A 219 -7.90 -10.05 6.00
N GLY A 220 -8.22 -9.41 7.14
CA GLY A 220 -8.76 -10.09 8.31
C GLY A 220 -10.07 -10.82 8.01
N ARG A 221 -10.96 -10.21 7.22
CA ARG A 221 -12.21 -10.85 6.78
C ARG A 221 -11.99 -12.06 5.86
N ILE A 222 -11.03 -11.93 4.93
CA ILE A 222 -10.73 -13.00 3.97
C ILE A 222 -10.10 -14.21 4.65
N ILE A 223 -9.13 -13.96 5.53
CA ILE A 223 -8.43 -15.04 6.25
C ILE A 223 -9.35 -15.74 7.24
N GLY A 224 -10.14 -14.96 7.99
CA GLY A 224 -11.03 -15.50 9.01
C GLY A 224 -10.30 -16.19 10.17
N GLY A 225 -11.06 -16.80 11.08
CA GLY A 225 -10.49 -17.48 12.24
C GLY A 225 -9.64 -16.56 13.14
N GLU A 226 -8.77 -17.15 13.96
CA GLU A 226 -7.92 -16.42 14.90
C GLU A 226 -6.89 -15.52 14.18
N ALA A 227 -6.25 -16.03 13.14
CA ALA A 227 -5.27 -15.28 12.35
C ALA A 227 -5.91 -14.05 11.68
N GLY A 228 -7.12 -14.20 11.12
CA GLY A 228 -7.85 -13.09 10.53
C GLY A 228 -8.34 -12.09 11.57
N ALA A 229 -8.73 -12.55 12.76
CA ALA A 229 -9.17 -11.68 13.85
C ALA A 229 -8.06 -10.72 14.29
N ARG A 230 -6.80 -11.16 14.33
CA ARG A 230 -5.64 -10.29 14.65
C ARG A 230 -5.55 -9.09 13.69
N TYR A 231 -5.63 -9.32 12.39
CA TYR A 231 -5.58 -8.24 11.40
C TYR A 231 -6.81 -7.34 11.49
N TYR A 232 -7.98 -7.95 11.64
CA TYR A 232 -9.24 -7.21 11.72
C TYR A 232 -9.28 -6.28 12.93
N GLN A 233 -8.87 -6.75 14.11
CA GLN A 233 -8.80 -5.94 15.33
C GLN A 233 -7.77 -4.80 15.21
N ALA A 234 -6.61 -5.08 14.62
CA ALA A 234 -5.62 -4.06 14.33
C ALA A 234 -6.18 -2.98 13.40
N GLY A 235 -6.88 -3.37 12.34
CA GLY A 235 -7.56 -2.44 11.44
C GLY A 235 -8.61 -1.57 12.15
N LEU A 236 -9.39 -2.14 13.07
CA LEU A 236 -10.36 -1.39 13.88
C LEU A 236 -9.67 -0.43 14.85
N THR A 237 -8.58 -0.86 15.49
CA THR A 237 -7.78 -0.01 16.38
C THR A 237 -7.24 1.20 15.62
N THR A 238 -6.57 0.97 14.50
CA THR A 238 -6.04 2.03 13.63
C THR A 238 -7.15 2.99 13.19
N ALA A 239 -8.28 2.45 12.72
CA ALA A 239 -9.42 3.25 12.30
C ALA A 239 -9.99 4.12 13.42
N ARG A 240 -10.14 3.56 14.62
CA ARG A 240 -10.60 4.33 15.79
C ARG A 240 -9.64 5.48 16.10
N THR A 241 -8.35 5.24 16.02
CA THR A 241 -7.33 6.26 16.28
C THR A 241 -7.43 7.39 15.27
N VAL A 242 -7.34 7.08 13.96
CA VAL A 242 -7.31 8.14 12.92
C VAL A 242 -8.64 8.87 12.73
N LEU A 243 -9.76 8.26 13.09
CA LEU A 243 -11.08 8.89 13.04
C LEU A 243 -11.47 9.57 14.35
N SER A 244 -10.52 9.82 15.25
CA SER A 244 -10.67 10.53 16.51
C SER A 244 -9.64 11.64 16.61
N GLU A 245 -9.84 12.60 17.54
CA GLU A 245 -8.78 13.57 17.88
C GLU A 245 -7.57 12.84 18.44
N PRO A 246 -6.36 13.34 18.17
CA PRO A 246 -6.03 14.58 17.46
C PRO A 246 -5.90 14.44 15.93
N TYR A 247 -6.12 13.27 15.37
CA TYR A 247 -5.98 13.04 13.93
C TYR A 247 -7.15 13.60 13.11
N LEU A 248 -8.40 13.44 13.59
CA LEU A 248 -9.56 14.00 12.94
C LEU A 248 -9.69 15.49 13.29
N SER A 249 -9.61 16.36 12.28
CA SER A 249 -9.79 17.80 12.45
C SER A 249 -11.21 18.13 12.89
N LYS A 250 -11.33 18.96 13.92
CA LYS A 250 -12.59 19.57 14.37
C LYS A 250 -12.60 21.08 14.18
N GLU A 251 -11.52 21.65 13.64
CA GLU A 251 -11.42 23.09 13.38
C GLU A 251 -12.25 23.44 12.13
N PRO A 252 -13.34 24.21 12.26
CA PRO A 252 -14.22 24.51 11.14
C PRO A 252 -13.56 25.30 10.00
N ALA A 253 -12.48 26.02 10.30
CA ALA A 253 -11.72 26.79 9.31
C ALA A 253 -10.69 25.93 8.56
N HIS A 254 -10.44 24.70 9.00
CA HIS A 254 -9.51 23.78 8.35
C HIS A 254 -10.21 22.98 7.26
N GLU A 255 -9.71 23.04 6.04
CA GLU A 255 -10.36 22.41 4.88
C GLU A 255 -10.11 20.88 4.78
N GLY A 256 -9.06 20.35 5.42
CA GLY A 256 -8.75 18.92 5.46
C GLY A 256 -9.47 18.18 6.57
N LEU A 257 -9.58 16.86 6.46
CA LEU A 257 -10.21 15.99 7.45
C LEU A 257 -9.21 15.37 8.42
N ILE A 258 -8.12 14.81 7.90
CA ILE A 258 -7.15 14.05 8.69
C ILE A 258 -5.84 14.83 8.76
N LEU A 259 -5.44 15.16 9.98
CA LEU A 259 -4.19 15.83 10.29
C LEU A 259 -3.02 14.84 10.40
N HIS A 260 -1.81 15.36 10.43
CA HIS A 260 -0.57 14.61 10.65
C HIS A 260 -0.23 13.63 9.53
N SER A 261 -0.58 13.98 8.28
CA SER A 261 -0.06 13.34 7.06
C SER A 261 1.29 13.90 6.69
N ILE A 262 2.16 13.08 6.12
CA ILE A 262 3.45 13.50 5.56
C ILE A 262 3.46 13.28 4.07
N TYR A 263 3.83 14.31 3.30
CA TYR A 263 3.90 14.21 1.85
C TYR A 263 5.26 13.72 1.37
N HIS A 264 6.30 14.51 1.55
CA HIS A 264 7.61 14.22 0.97
C HIS A 264 8.75 14.70 1.85
N ARG A 265 9.00 13.97 2.94
CA ARG A 265 10.03 14.30 3.93
C ARG A 265 11.42 14.51 3.33
N PRO A 266 11.92 13.63 2.40
CA PRO A 266 13.27 13.81 1.84
C PRO A 266 13.48 15.11 1.06
N ASN A 267 12.44 15.63 0.40
CA ASN A 267 12.51 16.89 -0.33
C ASN A 267 12.19 18.12 0.51
N GLY A 268 11.79 17.93 1.79
CA GLY A 268 11.42 19.04 2.65
C GLY A 268 10.18 19.80 2.19
N TRP A 269 9.24 19.14 1.52
CA TRP A 269 8.03 19.79 1.01
C TRP A 269 6.92 19.93 2.06
N ASP A 270 7.07 19.24 3.18
CA ASP A 270 6.13 19.32 4.29
C ASP A 270 6.40 20.58 5.12
N HIS A 271 5.33 21.25 5.54
CA HIS A 271 5.42 22.43 6.37
C HIS A 271 5.94 22.09 7.78
N ILE A 272 6.91 22.85 8.26
CA ILE A 272 7.40 22.76 9.64
C ILE A 272 6.82 23.94 10.43
N PRO A 273 5.91 23.70 11.39
CA PRO A 273 5.33 24.76 12.20
C PRO A 273 6.38 25.54 12.99
N SER A 274 6.11 26.82 13.25
CA SER A 274 6.99 27.67 14.07
C SER A 274 7.21 27.01 15.45
N GLY A 275 8.51 26.89 15.81
CA GLY A 275 8.93 26.25 17.07
C GLY A 275 9.03 24.73 17.01
N SER A 276 8.67 24.07 15.88
CA SER A 276 8.88 22.64 15.67
C SER A 276 10.18 22.39 14.90
N LYS A 277 10.75 21.21 15.08
CA LYS A 277 11.92 20.74 14.32
C LYS A 277 11.53 19.83 13.15
N ILE A 278 10.32 19.32 13.15
CA ILE A 278 9.82 18.37 12.16
C ILE A 278 8.45 18.83 11.63
N PRO A 279 8.06 18.39 10.42
CA PRO A 279 6.71 18.64 9.92
C PRO A 279 5.69 17.86 10.74
N ARG A 280 4.53 18.48 10.98
CA ARG A 280 3.38 17.87 11.66
C ARG A 280 2.13 18.70 11.43
N GLY A 281 0.97 18.06 11.52
CA GLY A 281 -0.32 18.74 11.51
C GLY A 281 -0.96 18.88 10.13
N GLU A 282 -0.27 18.61 9.04
CA GLU A 282 -0.77 18.78 7.69
C GLU A 282 -1.82 17.72 7.32
N SER A 283 -2.83 18.15 6.55
CA SER A 283 -3.71 17.23 5.80
C SER A 283 -3.18 17.00 4.41
N SER A 284 -3.58 15.86 3.82
CA SER A 284 -3.25 15.54 2.44
C SER A 284 -4.48 15.03 1.69
N MET A 285 -4.55 15.29 0.39
CA MET A 285 -5.68 14.87 -0.44
C MET A 285 -5.88 13.34 -0.41
N TRP A 286 -4.80 12.58 -0.45
CA TRP A 286 -4.88 11.12 -0.36
C TRP A 286 -5.22 10.64 1.06
N GLY A 287 -4.77 11.33 2.11
CA GLY A 287 -5.16 11.06 3.50
C GLY A 287 -6.66 11.21 3.68
N ASP A 288 -7.23 12.32 3.25
CA ASP A 288 -8.65 12.60 3.32
C ASP A 288 -9.49 11.64 2.47
N TYR A 289 -9.01 11.31 1.26
CA TYR A 289 -9.67 10.31 0.42
C TYR A 289 -9.77 8.97 1.15
N HIS A 290 -8.65 8.48 1.71
CA HIS A 290 -8.61 7.19 2.38
C HIS A 290 -9.33 7.19 3.73
N ALA A 291 -9.35 8.30 4.44
CA ALA A 291 -10.15 8.45 5.65
C ALA A 291 -11.65 8.30 5.35
N ARG A 292 -12.14 8.92 4.28
CA ARG A 292 -13.54 8.78 3.84
C ARG A 292 -13.86 7.36 3.38
N GLU A 293 -12.97 6.75 2.60
CA GLU A 293 -13.14 5.37 2.14
C GLU A 293 -13.15 4.39 3.33
N LEU A 294 -12.25 4.58 4.31
CA LEU A 294 -12.21 3.82 5.56
C LEU A 294 -13.48 3.99 6.39
N ALA A 295 -13.91 5.22 6.60
CA ALA A 295 -15.13 5.53 7.36
C ALA A 295 -16.37 4.88 6.73
N LEU A 296 -16.48 4.96 5.39
CA LEU A 296 -17.57 4.33 4.64
C LEU A 296 -17.50 2.80 4.73
N LEU A 297 -16.31 2.21 4.66
CA LEU A 297 -16.13 0.76 4.84
C LEU A 297 -16.63 0.32 6.22
N ILE A 298 -16.21 1.00 7.28
CA ILE A 298 -16.63 0.69 8.66
C ILE A 298 -18.12 0.89 8.85
N GLN A 299 -18.68 1.99 8.36
CA GLN A 299 -20.10 2.25 8.43
C GLN A 299 -20.92 1.10 7.80
N ARG A 300 -20.54 0.67 6.60
CA ARG A 300 -21.22 -0.43 5.91
C ARG A 300 -21.07 -1.76 6.62
N LEU A 301 -19.89 -2.04 7.18
CA LEU A 301 -19.66 -3.24 7.98
C LEU A 301 -20.52 -3.24 9.25
N GLY A 302 -20.61 -2.11 9.95
CA GLY A 302 -21.37 -1.97 11.20
C GLY A 302 -22.88 -2.00 11.00
N GLN A 303 -23.38 -1.48 9.89
CA GLN A 303 -24.81 -1.41 9.58
C GLN A 303 -25.32 -2.63 8.80
N GLY A 304 -24.46 -3.59 8.45
CA GLY A 304 -24.83 -4.71 7.58
C GLY A 304 -25.23 -4.25 6.16
N GLY A 305 -24.75 -3.10 5.74
CA GLY A 305 -25.02 -2.52 4.41
C GLY A 305 -24.23 -3.20 3.29
N THR A 306 -24.43 -2.73 2.05
CA THR A 306 -23.67 -3.22 0.90
C THR A 306 -22.17 -3.00 1.13
N TYR A 307 -21.41 -4.08 1.08
CA TYR A 307 -19.96 -4.05 1.30
C TYR A 307 -19.25 -3.11 0.32
N LEU A 308 -18.31 -2.30 0.83
CA LEU A 308 -17.55 -1.37 0.01
C LEU A 308 -16.46 -2.11 -0.77
N LYS A 309 -16.70 -2.31 -2.05
CA LYS A 309 -15.75 -2.89 -3.01
C LYS A 309 -15.54 -1.95 -4.18
N PHE A 310 -14.42 -2.09 -4.89
CA PHE A 310 -14.10 -1.27 -6.08
C PHE A 310 -14.51 -1.93 -7.40
N TYR A 311 -14.84 -3.21 -7.39
CA TYR A 311 -15.21 -4.02 -8.55
C TYR A 311 -16.75 -4.23 -8.64
N LEU A 312 -17.20 -4.68 -9.78
CA LEU A 312 -18.63 -4.89 -10.10
C LEU A 312 -19.20 -6.16 -9.48
#